data_f88f81de1fd051a4b6c616b8d636cc65
#
_entry.id   f88f81de1fd051a4b6c616b8d636cc65
#
_cell.length_a   1.000
_cell.length_b   1.000
_cell.length_c   1.000
_cell.angle_alpha   90.00
_cell.angle_beta   90.00
_cell.angle_gamma   90.00
#
_symmetry.space_group_name_H-M   'P 1'
#
loop_
_entity.id
_entity.type
_entity.pdbx_description
1 polymer ?
#
loop_
_entity_poly.entity_id
_entity_poly.type
_entity_poly.pdbx_seq_one_letter_code
_entity_poly.pdbx_strand_id
1 'polypeptide(L)'
;MKKLLFIVLGLTSFNVFANGCGGEYQPETGTCRIIDSSGREILYNIPPSQAGGTSSSKTIIYHDVVVPDKFGAFAYSEKAGRIEGVVNQNSLDEAKREALKLCRQNSRGASCKITKWIRNGCLAAAEGKRNGRYFLAQAGGAPGAAEQQALQDCKAGGATECRLLGPEACSLP
;
A
#
# COMPACT_ATOMS: atom_id res chain seq x y z
N MET A 1 65.51 0.21 17.01
CA MET A 1 64.77 1.43 17.35
C MET A 1 63.34 1.26 16.76
N LYS A 2 62.39 0.81 17.58
CA LYS A 2 60.98 0.57 17.18
C LYS A 2 60.19 1.85 17.46
N LYS A 3 59.66 2.52 16.40
CA LYS A 3 58.76 3.66 16.55
C LYS A 3 57.35 3.14 16.79
N LEU A 4 56.82 3.34 18.00
CA LEU A 4 55.41 3.16 18.31
C LEU A 4 54.60 4.31 17.69
N LEU A 5 53.67 3.97 16.80
CA LEU A 5 52.71 4.89 16.24
C LEU A 5 51.42 4.82 17.11
N PHE A 6 51.20 5.85 17.91
CA PHE A 6 49.92 6.01 18.66
C PHE A 6 48.82 6.51 17.69
N ILE A 7 47.87 5.63 17.40
CA ILE A 7 46.61 6.03 16.73
C ILE A 7 45.66 6.52 17.81
N VAL A 8 45.48 7.84 17.84
CA VAL A 8 44.44 8.50 18.64
C VAL A 8 43.13 8.29 17.93
N LEU A 9 42.31 7.34 18.40
CA LEU A 9 40.90 7.24 17.99
C LEU A 9 40.12 8.41 18.60
N GLY A 10 39.81 9.40 17.78
CA GLY A 10 38.90 10.47 18.14
C GLY A 10 37.48 9.91 18.30
N LEU A 11 37.04 9.78 19.54
CA LEU A 11 35.61 9.57 19.88
C LEU A 11 34.84 10.85 19.54
N THR A 12 34.25 10.91 18.35
CA THR A 12 33.23 11.91 18.06
C THR A 12 31.97 11.55 18.84
N SER A 13 31.79 12.24 19.97
CA SER A 13 30.53 12.19 20.71
C SER A 13 29.43 12.76 19.83
N PHE A 14 28.60 11.90 19.26
CA PHE A 14 27.32 12.29 18.70
C PHE A 14 26.44 12.78 19.85
N ASN A 15 26.33 14.09 20.01
CA ASN A 15 25.30 14.68 20.84
C ASN A 15 23.95 14.36 20.18
N VAL A 16 23.31 13.28 20.58
CA VAL A 16 21.91 13.02 20.31
C VAL A 16 21.15 14.07 21.12
N PHE A 17 20.74 15.16 20.48
CA PHE A 17 19.81 16.10 21.06
C PHE A 17 18.50 15.34 21.31
N ALA A 18 18.29 14.89 22.54
CA ALA A 18 17.02 14.36 22.99
C ALA A 18 16.03 15.53 23.06
N ASN A 19 15.42 15.88 21.93
CA ASN A 19 14.44 16.99 21.84
C ASN A 19 13.11 16.66 22.53
N GLY A 20 13.07 15.64 23.40
CA GLY A 20 11.87 15.25 24.13
C GLY A 20 10.70 14.80 23.26
N CYS A 21 10.94 14.64 21.97
CA CYS A 21 9.94 14.39 20.96
C CYS A 21 9.62 12.90 20.80
N GLY A 22 10.54 12.00 21.12
CA GLY A 22 10.35 10.55 20.93
C GLY A 22 10.28 10.11 19.45
N GLY A 23 10.45 11.05 18.50
CA GLY A 23 10.44 10.84 17.06
C GLY A 23 11.24 11.92 16.33
N GLU A 24 10.91 12.18 15.07
CA GLU A 24 11.53 13.18 14.23
C GLU A 24 10.92 14.57 14.49
N TYR A 25 11.73 15.52 15.00
CA TYR A 25 11.27 16.90 15.22
C TYR A 25 11.40 17.72 13.92
N GLN A 26 10.32 18.37 13.52
CA GLN A 26 10.27 19.28 12.37
C GLN A 26 10.31 20.73 12.87
N PRO A 27 11.47 21.42 12.83
CA PRO A 27 11.63 22.74 13.40
C PRO A 27 10.81 23.82 12.68
N GLU A 28 10.51 23.63 11.39
CA GLU A 28 9.76 24.58 10.58
C GLU A 28 8.29 24.69 11.01
N THR A 29 7.72 23.62 11.51
CA THR A 29 6.31 23.55 11.93
C THR A 29 6.14 23.44 13.44
N GLY A 30 7.22 23.20 14.19
CA GLY A 30 7.16 22.92 15.64
C GLY A 30 6.49 21.59 15.96
N THR A 31 6.42 20.66 14.99
CA THR A 31 5.76 19.37 15.14
C THR A 31 6.76 18.24 15.36
N CYS A 32 6.32 17.21 16.07
CA CYS A 32 7.03 15.96 16.22
C CYS A 32 6.29 14.87 15.44
N ARG A 33 7.04 14.13 14.63
CA ARG A 33 6.56 13.01 13.84
C ARG A 33 6.97 11.69 14.48
N ILE A 34 6.00 10.84 14.79
CA ILE A 34 6.21 9.49 15.31
C ILE A 34 5.54 8.50 14.36
N ILE A 35 6.16 7.35 14.17
CA ILE A 35 5.53 6.21 13.49
C ILE A 35 5.26 5.16 14.56
N ASP A 36 3.98 4.79 14.75
CA ASP A 36 3.61 3.76 15.71
C ASP A 36 3.95 2.35 15.22
N SER A 37 3.79 1.35 16.07
CA SER A 37 4.07 -0.05 15.75
C SER A 37 3.17 -0.63 14.65
N SER A 38 2.10 0.06 14.29
CA SER A 38 1.20 -0.29 13.18
C SER A 38 1.55 0.45 11.87
N GLY A 39 2.60 1.28 11.87
CA GLY A 39 3.04 2.06 10.72
C GLY A 39 2.26 3.36 10.49
N ARG A 40 1.44 3.79 11.47
CA ARG A 40 0.70 5.05 11.38
C ARG A 40 1.59 6.21 11.78
N GLU A 41 1.54 7.26 10.98
CA GLU A 41 2.21 8.52 11.28
C GLU A 41 1.36 9.36 12.25
N ILE A 42 1.99 9.78 13.34
CA ILE A 42 1.38 10.64 14.36
C ILE A 42 2.16 11.95 14.39
N LEU A 43 1.48 13.06 14.12
CA LEU A 43 2.03 14.40 14.22
C LEU A 43 1.45 15.07 15.46
N TYR A 44 2.30 15.64 16.30
CA TYR A 44 1.86 16.43 17.45
C TYR A 44 2.67 17.71 17.59
N ASN A 45 2.00 18.78 18.02
CA ASN A 45 2.64 20.08 18.23
C ASN A 45 3.38 20.10 19.56
N ILE A 46 4.65 20.56 19.54
CA ILE A 46 5.40 20.85 20.76
C ILE A 46 5.36 22.35 20.98
N PRO A 47 4.77 22.83 22.10
CA PRO A 47 4.79 24.25 22.41
C PRO A 47 6.24 24.75 22.56
N PRO A 48 6.57 25.98 22.11
CA PRO A 48 7.93 26.51 22.15
C PRO A 48 8.58 26.57 23.54
N SER A 49 7.77 26.55 24.61
CA SER A 49 8.24 26.56 25.99
C SER A 49 8.77 25.22 26.50
N GLN A 50 8.69 24.13 25.73
CA GLN A 50 9.10 22.79 26.17
C GLN A 50 10.34 22.25 25.45
N ALA A 51 10.98 23.03 24.60
CA ALA A 51 12.25 22.66 23.97
C ALA A 51 13.44 22.68 24.96
N GLY A 52 13.25 23.02 26.21
CA GLY A 52 14.29 23.05 27.26
C GLY A 52 13.67 23.03 28.64
N GLY A 53 13.71 21.88 29.31
CA GLY A 53 13.71 21.79 30.77
C GLY A 53 12.42 21.34 31.46
N THR A 54 12.55 20.29 32.27
CA THR A 54 11.76 19.84 33.45
C THR A 54 10.27 19.56 33.26
N SER A 55 9.97 18.28 33.40
CA SER A 55 8.70 17.59 33.77
C SER A 55 7.51 18.49 34.09
N SER A 56 6.70 18.79 33.08
CA SER A 56 5.32 19.23 33.25
C SER A 56 4.44 18.24 32.50
N SER A 57 3.33 17.83 33.11
CA SER A 57 2.42 16.82 32.55
C SER A 57 1.98 17.23 31.14
N LYS A 58 2.47 16.49 30.14
CA LYS A 58 2.17 16.72 28.74
C LYS A 58 0.76 16.22 28.45
N THR A 59 -0.16 17.12 28.12
CA THR A 59 -1.43 16.72 27.50
C THR A 59 -1.13 16.40 26.03
N ILE A 60 -1.05 15.12 25.71
CA ILE A 60 -0.92 14.66 24.33
C ILE A 60 -2.32 14.68 23.71
N ILE A 61 -2.55 15.61 22.80
CA ILE A 61 -3.80 15.65 22.01
C ILE A 61 -3.57 14.75 20.81
N TYR A 62 -4.15 13.55 20.85
CA TYR A 62 -4.17 12.65 19.71
C TYR A 62 -5.22 13.16 18.70
N HIS A 63 -4.79 13.52 17.52
CA HIS A 63 -5.69 13.69 16.39
C HIS A 63 -5.72 12.35 15.64
N ASP A 64 -6.75 11.58 15.86
CA ASP A 64 -7.01 10.41 15.02
C ASP A 64 -7.38 10.90 13.62
N VAL A 65 -6.41 10.87 12.70
CA VAL A 65 -6.69 11.07 11.29
C VAL A 65 -7.32 9.78 10.78
N VAL A 66 -8.63 9.75 10.69
CA VAL A 66 -9.35 8.64 10.04
C VAL A 66 -9.10 8.74 8.55
N VAL A 67 -8.19 7.93 8.04
CA VAL A 67 -7.98 7.78 6.60
C VAL A 67 -9.04 6.82 6.07
N PRO A 68 -9.94 7.26 5.18
CA PRO A 68 -11.04 6.42 4.70
C PRO A 68 -10.52 5.28 3.84
N ASP A 69 -11.07 4.08 4.06
CA ASP A 69 -10.80 2.91 3.22
C ASP A 69 -11.10 3.18 1.74
N LYS A 70 -10.27 2.59 0.88
CA LYS A 70 -10.48 2.56 -0.57
C LYS A 70 -10.68 1.14 -1.07
N PHE A 71 -11.56 0.99 -2.04
CA PHE A 71 -11.97 -0.31 -2.56
C PHE A 71 -11.75 -0.42 -4.06
N GLY A 72 -11.43 -1.63 -4.50
CA GLY A 72 -11.36 -2.00 -5.89
C GLY A 72 -12.04 -3.32 -6.16
N ALA A 73 -12.48 -3.55 -7.39
CA ALA A 73 -13.09 -4.81 -7.80
C ALA A 73 -12.81 -5.14 -9.26
N PHE A 74 -12.70 -6.45 -9.55
CA PHE A 74 -12.74 -7.02 -10.89
C PHE A 74 -14.09 -7.65 -11.18
N ALA A 75 -14.60 -7.40 -12.38
CA ALA A 75 -15.72 -8.11 -12.96
C ALA A 75 -15.28 -8.83 -14.25
N TYR A 76 -15.78 -10.04 -14.44
CA TYR A 76 -15.44 -10.88 -15.58
C TYR A 76 -16.67 -11.39 -16.31
N SER A 77 -16.61 -11.36 -17.64
CA SER A 77 -17.61 -11.98 -18.53
C SER A 77 -17.00 -13.23 -19.19
N GLU A 78 -17.51 -14.39 -18.81
CA GLU A 78 -17.07 -15.67 -19.41
C GLU A 78 -17.39 -15.73 -20.91
N LYS A 79 -18.57 -15.24 -21.30
CA LYS A 79 -19.02 -15.25 -22.69
C LYS A 79 -18.17 -14.38 -23.60
N ALA A 80 -17.73 -13.22 -23.09
CA ALA A 80 -16.90 -12.27 -23.86
C ALA A 80 -15.39 -12.51 -23.63
N GLY A 81 -14.98 -13.35 -22.67
CA GLY A 81 -13.59 -13.54 -22.28
C GLY A 81 -12.95 -12.24 -21.76
N ARG A 82 -13.73 -11.34 -21.14
CA ARG A 82 -13.29 -9.99 -20.81
C ARG A 82 -13.32 -9.71 -19.32
N ILE A 83 -12.25 -9.12 -18.82
CA ILE A 83 -12.13 -8.63 -17.45
C ILE A 83 -12.07 -7.10 -17.46
N GLU A 84 -12.75 -6.51 -16.50
CA GLU A 84 -12.71 -5.07 -16.24
C GLU A 84 -12.51 -4.83 -14.75
N GLY A 85 -11.75 -3.79 -14.42
CA GLY A 85 -11.43 -3.43 -13.05
C GLY A 85 -11.70 -1.97 -12.76
N VAL A 86 -12.05 -1.70 -11.51
CA VAL A 86 -12.12 -0.35 -10.96
C VAL A 86 -11.36 -0.29 -9.64
N VAL A 87 -10.82 0.87 -9.32
CA VAL A 87 -10.09 1.15 -8.07
C VAL A 87 -10.52 2.50 -7.49
N ASN A 88 -10.05 2.80 -6.28
CA ASN A 88 -10.27 4.08 -5.59
C ASN A 88 -11.74 4.42 -5.29
N GLN A 89 -12.59 3.41 -5.14
CA GLN A 89 -13.97 3.62 -4.74
C GLN A 89 -14.08 3.79 -3.22
N ASN A 90 -15.10 4.53 -2.76
CA ASN A 90 -15.28 4.83 -1.34
C ASN A 90 -16.02 3.73 -0.57
N SER A 91 -16.57 2.74 -1.28
CA SER A 91 -17.21 1.57 -0.68
C SER A 91 -17.07 0.33 -1.56
N LEU A 92 -17.17 -0.85 -0.94
CA LEU A 92 -17.15 -2.11 -1.66
C LEU A 92 -18.31 -2.26 -2.64
N ASP A 93 -19.49 -1.77 -2.26
CA ASP A 93 -20.69 -1.85 -3.12
C ASP A 93 -20.55 -0.95 -4.34
N GLU A 94 -19.94 0.22 -4.19
CA GLU A 94 -19.62 1.11 -5.30
C GLU A 94 -18.61 0.45 -6.25
N ALA A 95 -17.52 -0.11 -5.72
CA ALA A 95 -16.51 -0.81 -6.51
C ALA A 95 -17.12 -1.96 -7.32
N LYS A 96 -17.96 -2.79 -6.69
CA LYS A 96 -18.63 -3.89 -7.37
C LYS A 96 -19.60 -3.41 -8.45
N ARG A 97 -20.37 -2.38 -8.16
CA ARG A 97 -21.37 -1.81 -9.07
C ARG A 97 -20.71 -1.24 -10.32
N GLU A 98 -19.67 -0.43 -10.14
CA GLU A 98 -18.95 0.18 -11.25
C GLU A 98 -18.15 -0.85 -12.07
N ALA A 99 -17.53 -1.85 -11.44
CA ALA A 99 -16.87 -2.94 -12.16
C ALA A 99 -17.85 -3.75 -13.03
N LEU A 100 -19.03 -4.09 -12.50
CA LEU A 100 -20.08 -4.78 -13.26
C LEU A 100 -20.61 -3.93 -14.42
N LYS A 101 -20.81 -2.63 -14.19
CA LYS A 101 -21.25 -1.69 -15.23
C LYS A 101 -20.24 -1.62 -16.38
N LEU A 102 -18.96 -1.41 -16.05
CA LEU A 102 -17.88 -1.33 -17.04
C LEU A 102 -17.73 -2.65 -17.82
N CYS A 103 -17.77 -3.78 -17.12
CA CYS A 103 -17.73 -5.10 -17.73
C CYS A 103 -18.88 -5.32 -18.72
N ARG A 104 -20.12 -4.98 -18.37
CA ARG A 104 -21.27 -5.12 -19.27
C ARG A 104 -21.16 -4.22 -20.51
N GLN A 105 -20.69 -2.98 -20.33
CA GLN A 105 -20.48 -2.05 -21.43
C GLN A 105 -19.46 -2.60 -22.43
N ASN A 106 -18.34 -3.07 -21.95
CA ASN A 106 -17.24 -3.55 -22.79
C ASN A 106 -17.43 -4.98 -23.31
N SER A 107 -18.38 -5.73 -22.74
CA SER A 107 -18.78 -7.08 -23.17
C SER A 107 -20.02 -7.12 -24.07
N ARG A 108 -20.40 -5.98 -24.66
CA ARG A 108 -21.60 -5.84 -25.52
C ARG A 108 -22.87 -6.38 -24.85
N GLY A 109 -23.03 -6.07 -23.56
CA GLY A 109 -24.19 -6.50 -22.77
C GLY A 109 -24.16 -7.95 -22.29
N ALA A 110 -23.06 -8.69 -22.48
CA ALA A 110 -22.91 -10.04 -21.93
C ALA A 110 -22.91 -10.01 -20.39
N SER A 111 -23.36 -11.12 -19.79
CA SER A 111 -23.38 -11.24 -18.33
C SER A 111 -21.98 -11.14 -17.74
N CYS A 112 -21.88 -10.41 -16.63
CA CYS A 112 -20.67 -10.22 -15.86
C CYS A 112 -20.88 -10.60 -14.40
N LYS A 113 -19.83 -11.12 -13.77
CA LYS A 113 -19.82 -11.44 -12.33
C LYS A 113 -18.60 -10.82 -11.67
N ILE A 114 -18.70 -10.43 -10.39
CA ILE A 114 -17.54 -10.03 -9.58
C ILE A 114 -16.70 -11.27 -9.31
N THR A 115 -15.41 -11.17 -9.58
CA THR A 115 -14.47 -12.29 -9.40
C THR A 115 -13.42 -12.00 -8.34
N LYS A 116 -13.08 -10.74 -8.11
CA LYS A 116 -12.14 -10.32 -7.08
C LYS A 116 -12.50 -8.94 -6.57
N TRP A 117 -12.15 -8.64 -5.32
CA TRP A 117 -12.19 -7.30 -4.76
C TRP A 117 -11.10 -7.13 -3.71
N ILE A 118 -10.75 -5.89 -3.41
CA ILE A 118 -9.77 -5.52 -2.39
C ILE A 118 -10.23 -4.30 -1.59
N ARG A 119 -9.63 -4.15 -0.41
CA ARG A 119 -9.68 -2.96 0.41
C ARG A 119 -8.24 -2.55 0.74
N ASN A 120 -7.89 -1.30 0.50
CA ASN A 120 -6.56 -0.72 0.77
C ASN A 120 -5.41 -1.57 0.19
N GLY A 121 -5.51 -1.93 -1.08
CA GLY A 121 -4.54 -2.78 -1.75
C GLY A 121 -4.59 -2.67 -3.25
N CYS A 122 -3.93 -3.58 -3.94
CA CYS A 122 -3.81 -3.60 -5.39
C CYS A 122 -4.45 -4.85 -5.99
N LEU A 123 -4.95 -4.73 -7.21
CA LEU A 123 -5.48 -5.81 -8.04
C LEU A 123 -4.59 -6.00 -9.25
N ALA A 124 -4.30 -7.24 -9.61
CA ALA A 124 -3.64 -7.60 -10.85
C ALA A 124 -4.31 -8.80 -11.51
N ALA A 125 -4.18 -8.89 -12.82
CA ALA A 125 -4.64 -10.02 -13.60
C ALA A 125 -3.55 -10.50 -14.55
N ALA A 126 -3.43 -11.82 -14.69
CA ALA A 126 -2.55 -12.47 -15.63
C ALA A 126 -3.35 -13.43 -16.51
N GLU A 127 -2.95 -13.55 -17.76
CA GLU A 127 -3.49 -14.52 -18.69
C GLU A 127 -2.43 -15.52 -19.14
N GLY A 128 -2.85 -16.68 -19.54
CA GLY A 128 -1.99 -17.71 -20.15
C GLY A 128 -2.82 -18.67 -21.00
N LYS A 129 -2.19 -19.73 -21.46
CA LYS A 129 -2.85 -20.81 -22.24
C LYS A 129 -2.87 -22.10 -21.45
N ARG A 130 -4.05 -22.72 -21.32
CA ARG A 130 -4.23 -24.03 -20.72
C ARG A 130 -5.11 -24.89 -21.64
N ASN A 131 -4.56 -26.00 -22.12
CA ASN A 131 -5.24 -26.88 -23.08
C ASN A 131 -5.77 -26.14 -24.34
N GLY A 132 -4.97 -25.22 -24.88
CA GLY A 132 -5.32 -24.43 -26.05
C GLY A 132 -6.36 -23.32 -25.82
N ARG A 133 -6.83 -23.13 -24.58
CA ARG A 133 -7.79 -22.07 -24.21
C ARG A 133 -7.14 -21.01 -23.32
N TYR A 134 -7.64 -19.80 -23.40
CA TYR A 134 -7.22 -18.74 -22.49
C TYR A 134 -7.58 -19.12 -21.04
N PHE A 135 -6.63 -18.89 -20.15
CA PHE A 135 -6.78 -19.03 -18.71
C PHE A 135 -6.50 -17.66 -18.07
N LEU A 136 -7.36 -17.26 -17.16
CA LEU A 136 -7.27 -15.99 -16.44
C LEU A 136 -7.02 -16.26 -14.96
N ALA A 137 -5.95 -15.68 -14.43
CA ALA A 137 -5.66 -15.63 -13.00
C ALA A 137 -5.82 -14.18 -12.50
N GLN A 138 -6.27 -14.03 -11.27
CA GLN A 138 -6.53 -12.73 -10.64
C GLN A 138 -6.02 -12.75 -9.21
N ALA A 139 -5.25 -11.75 -8.85
CA ALA A 139 -4.73 -11.61 -7.50
C ALA A 139 -5.08 -10.24 -6.91
N GLY A 140 -5.06 -10.18 -5.59
CA GLY A 140 -5.11 -8.95 -4.82
C GLY A 140 -4.10 -9.03 -3.70
N GLY A 141 -3.44 -7.91 -3.39
CA GLY A 141 -2.40 -7.88 -2.37
C GLY A 141 -1.93 -6.46 -2.06
N ALA A 142 -0.87 -6.38 -1.28
CA ALA A 142 -0.14 -5.12 -1.07
C ALA A 142 0.49 -4.64 -2.39
N PRO A 143 0.85 -3.35 -2.50
CA PRO A 143 1.58 -2.83 -3.65
C PRO A 143 2.83 -3.67 -3.97
N GLY A 144 3.01 -4.01 -5.24
CA GLY A 144 4.10 -4.87 -5.73
C GLY A 144 3.88 -6.38 -5.57
N ALA A 145 2.90 -6.82 -4.78
CA ALA A 145 2.62 -8.23 -4.53
C ALA A 145 1.56 -8.82 -5.48
N ALA A 146 0.58 -8.01 -5.91
CA ALA A 146 -0.55 -8.49 -6.69
C ALA A 146 -0.13 -9.03 -8.06
N GLU A 147 0.81 -8.38 -8.75
CA GLU A 147 1.34 -8.86 -10.04
C GLU A 147 2.05 -10.20 -9.92
N GLN A 148 2.93 -10.33 -8.93
CA GLN A 148 3.66 -11.57 -8.71
C GLN A 148 2.70 -12.73 -8.40
N GLN A 149 1.71 -12.48 -7.55
CA GLN A 149 0.71 -13.48 -7.19
C GLN A 149 -0.14 -13.87 -8.41
N ALA A 150 -0.57 -12.92 -9.24
CA ALA A 150 -1.34 -13.21 -10.45
C ALA A 150 -0.56 -14.10 -11.43
N LEU A 151 0.74 -13.85 -11.61
CA LEU A 151 1.60 -14.70 -12.44
C LEU A 151 1.82 -16.08 -11.83
N GLN A 152 1.99 -16.16 -10.50
CA GLN A 152 2.12 -17.44 -9.80
C GLN A 152 0.82 -18.27 -9.91
N ASP A 153 -0.33 -17.65 -9.70
CA ASP A 153 -1.63 -18.29 -9.81
C ASP A 153 -1.92 -18.79 -11.25
N CYS A 154 -1.47 -18.00 -12.25
CA CYS A 154 -1.55 -18.43 -13.65
C CYS A 154 -0.74 -19.72 -13.90
N LYS A 155 0.51 -19.78 -13.44
CA LYS A 155 1.38 -20.95 -13.57
C LYS A 155 0.85 -22.13 -12.76
N ALA A 156 0.44 -21.89 -11.50
CA ALA A 156 -0.13 -22.91 -10.60
C ALA A 156 -1.44 -23.48 -11.16
N GLY A 157 -2.21 -22.70 -11.93
CA GLY A 157 -3.38 -23.14 -12.67
C GLY A 157 -3.06 -24.04 -13.88
N GLY A 158 -1.78 -24.35 -14.13
CA GLY A 158 -1.33 -25.18 -15.25
C GLY A 158 -1.33 -24.46 -16.59
N ALA A 159 -1.35 -23.14 -16.59
CA ALA A 159 -1.25 -22.36 -17.82
C ALA A 159 0.23 -22.13 -18.20
N THR A 160 0.48 -22.09 -19.49
CA THR A 160 1.75 -21.68 -20.11
C THR A 160 1.64 -20.26 -20.66
N GLU A 161 2.77 -19.66 -21.01
CA GLU A 161 2.82 -18.29 -21.57
C GLU A 161 2.15 -17.23 -20.68
N CYS A 162 2.25 -17.39 -19.36
CA CYS A 162 1.63 -16.49 -18.41
C CYS A 162 2.22 -15.08 -18.49
N ARG A 163 1.36 -14.08 -18.71
CA ARG A 163 1.71 -12.66 -18.76
C ARG A 163 0.69 -11.79 -18.05
N LEU A 164 1.10 -10.66 -17.55
CA LEU A 164 0.19 -9.67 -16.98
C LEU A 164 -0.67 -9.04 -18.08
N LEU A 165 -1.93 -8.75 -17.78
CA LEU A 165 -2.83 -8.01 -18.67
C LEU A 165 -2.57 -6.49 -18.63
N GLY A 166 -1.86 -6.03 -17.63
CA GLY A 166 -1.46 -4.64 -17.40
C GLY A 166 -0.81 -4.51 -16.04
N PRO A 167 -0.35 -3.30 -15.67
CA PRO A 167 0.16 -3.06 -14.33
C PRO A 167 -0.92 -3.24 -13.28
N GLU A 168 -0.51 -3.52 -12.04
CA GLU A 168 -1.46 -3.58 -10.93
C GLU A 168 -2.15 -2.23 -10.72
N ALA A 169 -3.42 -2.29 -10.38
CA ALA A 169 -4.22 -1.11 -10.07
C ALA A 169 -4.53 -1.09 -8.57
N CYS A 170 -4.17 0.01 -7.90
CA CYS A 170 -4.23 0.12 -6.45
C CYS A 170 -5.36 1.03 -5.97
N SER A 171 -6.00 0.62 -4.89
CA SER A 171 -6.92 1.40 -4.06
C SER A 171 -6.24 1.63 -2.73
N LEU A 172 -5.55 2.74 -2.59
CA LEU A 172 -4.83 3.09 -1.37
C LEU A 172 -5.50 4.31 -0.73
N PRO A 173 -5.57 4.36 0.61
CA PRO A 173 -6.11 5.51 1.33
C PRO A 173 -5.26 6.75 1.18
#